data_44f8ffd289c514cf7b4b2a895ce031bb
#
_entry.id   44f8ffd289c514cf7b4b2a895ce031bb
#
_cell.length_a   1.000
_cell.length_b   1.000
_cell.length_c   1.000
_cell.angle_alpha   90.00
_cell.angle_beta   90.00
_cell.angle_gamma   90.00
#
_symmetry.space_group_name_H-M   'P 1'
#
loop_
_entity.id
_entity.type
_entity.pdbx_description
1 polymer ?
#
loop_
_entity_poly.entity_id
_entity_poly.type
_entity_poly.pdbx_seq_one_letter_code
_entity_poly.pdbx_strand_id
1 'polypeptide(L)'
;MDQRGRQKQLACLAALLLASACGDGNAADERGIGAQCTGNDQCNVDLQQVCLPFKGGYCGEMGCTKDADCVPDSACIRHTDGVNYCFRTCADKAECNANRDPANEANCSSSVDFVEGAMGRKACVPPS
;
A
#
# COMPACT_ATOMS: atom_id res chain seq x y z
N MET A 1 -1.81 -6.21 45.03
CA MET A 1 -0.73 -5.96 44.05
C MET A 1 -1.05 -6.51 42.68
N ASP A 2 -1.71 -7.63 42.61
CA ASP A 2 -2.13 -8.22 41.34
C ASP A 2 -3.17 -7.39 40.59
N GLN A 3 -3.94 -6.60 41.32
CA GLN A 3 -4.95 -5.72 40.73
C GLN A 3 -4.34 -4.59 39.89
N ARG A 4 -3.13 -4.15 40.22
CA ARG A 4 -2.46 -3.11 39.43
C ARG A 4 -1.96 -3.68 38.09
N GLY A 5 -1.54 -4.93 38.09
CA GLY A 5 -1.17 -5.61 36.85
C GLY A 5 -2.35 -5.83 35.93
N ARG A 6 -3.49 -6.18 36.53
CA ARG A 6 -4.74 -6.38 35.77
C ARG A 6 -5.26 -5.08 35.16
N GLN A 7 -5.14 -3.98 35.91
CA GLN A 7 -5.55 -2.69 35.38
C GLN A 7 -4.69 -2.24 34.21
N LYS A 8 -3.40 -2.53 34.26
CA LYS A 8 -2.51 -2.25 33.14
C LYS A 8 -2.83 -3.10 31.92
N GLN A 9 -3.17 -4.35 32.15
CA GLN A 9 -3.57 -5.24 31.07
C GLN A 9 -4.90 -4.82 30.45
N LEU A 10 -5.85 -4.39 31.29
CA LEU A 10 -7.13 -3.86 30.81
C LEU A 10 -6.95 -2.57 30.03
N ALA A 11 -6.04 -1.72 30.44
CA ALA A 11 -5.72 -0.51 29.71
C ALA A 11 -5.07 -0.82 28.36
N CYS A 12 -4.21 -1.83 28.29
CA CYS A 12 -3.65 -2.29 27.01
C CYS A 12 -4.73 -2.90 26.11
N LEU A 13 -5.68 -3.62 26.68
CA LEU A 13 -6.81 -4.18 25.93
C LEU A 13 -7.74 -3.08 25.40
N ALA A 14 -7.99 -2.06 26.20
CA ALA A 14 -8.77 -0.91 25.77
C ALA A 14 -8.03 -0.11 24.68
N ALA A 15 -6.72 0.05 24.82
CA ALA A 15 -5.88 0.66 23.81
C ALA A 15 -5.84 -0.18 22.53
N LEU A 16 -5.85 -1.51 22.64
CA LEU A 16 -5.94 -2.40 21.51
C LEU A 16 -7.29 -2.31 20.80
N LEU A 17 -8.38 -2.12 21.53
CA LEU A 17 -9.69 -1.92 20.93
C LEU A 17 -9.81 -0.58 20.23
N LEU A 18 -9.21 0.46 20.76
CA LEU A 18 -9.08 1.76 20.10
C LEU A 18 -8.08 1.70 18.96
N ALA A 19 -7.04 0.91 19.12
CA ALA A 19 -6.04 0.64 18.11
C ALA A 19 -6.52 -0.39 17.08
N SER A 20 -7.75 -0.94 17.17
CA SER A 20 -8.30 -1.75 16.10
C SER A 20 -8.38 -0.94 14.82
N ALA A 21 -8.61 0.38 14.93
CA ALA A 21 -8.47 1.29 13.80
C ALA A 21 -7.03 1.34 13.26
N CYS A 22 -6.01 1.22 14.12
CA CYS A 22 -4.61 1.15 13.71
C CYS A 22 -4.21 -0.25 13.27
N GLY A 23 -4.86 -1.28 13.84
CA GLY A 23 -4.61 -2.67 13.52
C GLY A 23 -5.31 -3.16 12.27
N ASP A 24 -6.25 -2.37 11.73
CA ASP A 24 -6.96 -2.69 10.49
C ASP A 24 -6.12 -2.42 9.25
N GLY A 25 -4.97 -1.77 9.40
CA GLY A 25 -4.01 -1.60 8.33
C GLY A 25 -3.48 -2.97 7.91
N ASN A 26 -3.63 -3.32 6.63
CA ASN A 26 -3.03 -4.52 6.08
C ASN A 26 -1.52 -4.30 5.87
N ALA A 27 -0.81 -5.33 5.46
CA ALA A 27 0.63 -5.27 5.26
C ALA A 27 1.03 -4.20 4.23
N ALA A 28 0.18 -3.94 3.23
CA ALA A 28 0.44 -2.90 2.24
C ALA A 28 0.39 -1.50 2.87
N ASP A 29 -0.56 -1.26 3.78
CA ASP A 29 -0.64 0.01 4.51
C ASP A 29 0.58 0.22 5.41
N GLU A 30 1.01 -0.82 6.11
CA GLU A 30 2.21 -0.77 6.95
C GLU A 30 3.47 -0.49 6.13
N ARG A 31 3.53 -1.02 4.92
CA ARG A 31 4.65 -0.80 4.00
C ARG A 31 4.53 0.50 3.23
N GLY A 32 3.37 1.13 3.25
CA GLY A 32 3.13 2.41 2.58
C GLY A 32 3.00 2.33 1.07
N ILE A 33 2.84 1.13 0.50
CA ILE A 33 2.71 0.96 -0.95
C ILE A 33 1.43 1.62 -1.45
N GLY A 34 1.56 2.45 -2.47
CA GLY A 34 0.45 3.18 -3.05
C GLY A 34 0.07 4.44 -2.30
N ALA A 35 0.79 4.77 -1.23
CA ALA A 35 0.54 5.99 -0.47
C ALA A 35 0.89 7.24 -1.28
N GLN A 36 0.17 8.31 -1.02
CA GLN A 36 0.47 9.64 -1.57
C GLN A 36 1.81 10.13 -1.03
N CYS A 37 2.58 10.81 -1.85
CA CYS A 37 3.89 11.32 -1.46
C CYS A 37 4.31 12.51 -2.30
N THR A 38 5.24 13.29 -1.75
CA THR A 38 5.89 14.39 -2.47
C THR A 38 7.39 14.18 -2.59
N GLY A 39 7.95 13.21 -1.88
CA GLY A 39 9.36 12.88 -1.92
C GLY A 39 9.62 11.45 -1.43
N ASN A 40 10.79 10.91 -1.77
CA ASN A 40 11.16 9.54 -1.44
C ASN A 40 11.21 9.25 0.07
N ASP A 41 11.50 10.27 0.88
CA ASP A 41 11.57 10.16 2.34
C ASP A 41 10.22 9.87 3.00
N GLN A 42 9.14 10.08 2.26
CA GLN A 42 7.78 9.76 2.71
C GLN A 42 7.37 8.33 2.40
N CYS A 43 8.16 7.63 1.62
CA CYS A 43 7.96 6.23 1.29
C CYS A 43 8.86 5.35 2.15
N ASN A 44 8.64 4.05 2.12
CA ASN A 44 9.44 3.12 2.90
C ASN A 44 10.79 2.86 2.23
N VAL A 45 11.79 3.65 2.60
CA VAL A 45 13.14 3.56 2.02
C VAL A 45 13.83 2.23 2.34
N ASP A 46 13.52 1.63 3.47
CA ASP A 46 14.07 0.32 3.86
C ASP A 46 13.58 -0.80 2.93
N LEU A 47 12.43 -0.60 2.30
CA LEU A 47 11.88 -1.51 1.29
C LEU A 47 12.18 -1.04 -0.14
N GLN A 48 13.10 -0.10 -0.29
CA GLN A 48 13.55 0.45 -1.58
C GLN A 48 12.43 1.14 -2.38
N GLN A 49 11.42 1.63 -1.68
CA GLN A 49 10.36 2.40 -2.31
C GLN A 49 10.83 3.81 -2.64
N VAL A 50 10.30 4.33 -3.72
CA VAL A 50 10.47 5.72 -4.14
C VAL A 50 9.11 6.35 -4.35
N CYS A 51 9.07 7.69 -4.31
CA CYS A 51 7.87 8.43 -4.68
C CYS A 51 7.80 8.51 -6.20
N LEU A 52 6.97 7.68 -6.81
CA LEU A 52 6.80 7.66 -8.25
C LEU A 52 6.08 8.92 -8.72
N PRO A 53 6.44 9.49 -9.87
CA PRO A 53 5.96 10.79 -10.32
C PRO A 53 4.56 10.74 -10.96
N PHE A 54 3.63 10.11 -10.30
CA PHE A 54 2.22 10.14 -10.68
C PHE A 54 1.52 11.26 -9.92
N LYS A 55 0.32 11.60 -10.34
CA LYS A 55 -0.47 12.64 -9.66
C LYS A 55 -0.65 12.32 -8.19
N GLY A 56 -0.24 13.23 -7.33
CA GLY A 56 -0.23 13.03 -5.88
C GLY A 56 0.91 12.17 -5.37
N GLY A 57 1.81 11.71 -6.24
CA GLY A 57 2.85 10.75 -5.92
C GLY A 57 2.29 9.34 -5.69
N TYR A 58 3.17 8.37 -5.70
CA TYR A 58 2.79 6.98 -5.46
C TYR A 58 4.01 6.24 -4.91
N CYS A 59 3.96 5.83 -3.67
CA CYS A 59 5.05 5.06 -3.08
C CYS A 59 5.10 3.67 -3.70
N GLY A 60 6.16 3.35 -4.39
CA GLY A 60 6.33 2.07 -5.07
C GLY A 60 7.74 1.90 -5.60
N GLU A 61 7.89 0.99 -6.53
CA GLU A 61 9.18 0.70 -7.17
C GLU A 61 9.03 0.70 -8.67
N MET A 62 10.12 0.95 -9.36
CA MET A 62 10.20 0.98 -10.82
C MET A 62 11.19 -0.09 -11.28
N GLY A 63 10.94 -0.69 -12.44
CA GLY A 63 11.89 -1.57 -13.08
C GLY A 63 11.79 -3.04 -12.67
N CYS A 64 10.69 -3.47 -12.08
CA CYS A 64 10.47 -4.88 -11.76
C CYS A 64 10.36 -5.72 -13.06
N THR A 65 10.72 -6.99 -12.98
CA THR A 65 10.53 -7.96 -14.07
C THR A 65 9.64 -9.12 -13.68
N LYS A 66 9.35 -9.24 -12.37
CA LYS A 66 8.52 -10.30 -11.79
C LYS A 66 7.94 -9.82 -10.47
N ASP A 67 6.91 -10.50 -9.99
CA ASP A 67 6.25 -10.14 -8.72
C ASP A 67 7.20 -10.26 -7.52
N ALA A 68 8.14 -11.20 -7.57
CA ALA A 68 9.12 -11.38 -6.50
C ALA A 68 10.07 -10.19 -6.33
N ASP A 69 10.18 -9.32 -7.33
CA ASP A 69 10.93 -8.06 -7.23
C ASP A 69 10.18 -7.01 -6.43
N CYS A 70 8.90 -7.24 -6.18
CA CYS A 70 8.02 -6.32 -5.45
C CYS A 70 7.81 -6.81 -4.03
N VAL A 71 7.55 -5.89 -3.10
CA VAL A 71 7.21 -6.25 -1.73
C VAL A 71 5.86 -6.97 -1.69
N PRO A 72 5.59 -7.77 -0.64
CA PRO A 72 4.27 -8.41 -0.48
C PRO A 72 3.12 -7.39 -0.58
N ASP A 73 1.97 -7.84 -1.06
CA ASP A 73 0.78 -7.03 -1.36
C ASP A 73 0.99 -6.03 -2.51
N SER A 74 1.98 -6.29 -3.33
CA SER A 74 2.19 -5.59 -4.60
C SER A 74 2.53 -6.58 -5.70
N ALA A 75 2.42 -6.14 -6.93
CA ALA A 75 2.71 -6.94 -8.10
C ALA A 75 3.40 -6.11 -9.17
N CYS A 76 4.16 -6.78 -10.02
CA CYS A 76 4.81 -6.13 -11.15
C CYS A 76 3.81 -5.89 -12.27
N ILE A 77 3.58 -4.62 -12.58
CA ILE A 77 2.61 -4.16 -13.56
C ILE A 77 3.35 -3.44 -14.68
N ARG A 78 3.07 -3.82 -15.92
CA ARG A 78 3.46 -3.00 -17.07
C ARG A 78 2.41 -1.90 -17.25
N HIS A 79 2.81 -0.68 -16.96
CA HIS A 79 1.91 0.47 -17.06
C HIS A 79 1.78 0.95 -18.51
N THR A 80 0.79 1.80 -18.75
CA THR A 80 0.49 2.33 -20.09
C THR A 80 1.63 3.15 -20.70
N ASP A 81 2.54 3.64 -19.88
CA ASP A 81 3.75 4.33 -20.33
C ASP A 81 4.87 3.37 -20.81
N GLY A 82 4.64 2.07 -20.74
CA GLY A 82 5.60 1.05 -21.13
C GLY A 82 6.63 0.70 -20.07
N VAL A 83 6.54 1.29 -18.89
CA VAL A 83 7.45 1.03 -17.76
C VAL A 83 6.79 0.07 -16.79
N ASN A 84 7.58 -0.82 -16.20
CA ASN A 84 7.12 -1.75 -15.17
C ASN A 84 7.26 -1.10 -13.80
N TYR A 85 6.19 -1.22 -13.01
CA TYR A 85 6.16 -0.71 -11.64
C TYR A 85 5.61 -1.76 -10.68
N CYS A 86 6.05 -1.70 -9.43
CA CYS A 86 5.39 -2.41 -8.36
C CYS A 86 4.20 -1.57 -7.88
N PHE A 87 2.98 -1.99 -8.22
CA PHE A 87 1.76 -1.38 -7.73
C PHE A 87 1.12 -2.24 -6.66
N ARG A 88 0.48 -1.61 -5.69
CA ARG A 88 -0.28 -2.29 -4.65
C ARG A 88 -1.39 -3.13 -5.27
N THR A 89 -1.56 -4.37 -4.80
CA THR A 89 -2.74 -5.17 -5.14
C THR A 89 -3.91 -4.78 -4.24
N CYS A 90 -5.12 -4.98 -4.70
CA CYS A 90 -6.33 -4.55 -4.00
C CYS A 90 -7.51 -5.47 -4.24
N ALA A 91 -8.44 -5.48 -3.30
CA ALA A 91 -9.76 -6.08 -3.48
C ALA A 91 -10.78 -5.00 -3.86
N ASP A 92 -10.64 -3.79 -3.32
CA ASP A 92 -11.53 -2.67 -3.59
C ASP A 92 -10.78 -1.34 -3.64
N LYS A 93 -11.48 -0.32 -4.11
CA LYS A 93 -10.94 1.03 -4.28
C LYS A 93 -10.55 1.69 -2.95
N ALA A 94 -11.25 1.39 -1.88
CA ALA A 94 -10.97 1.97 -0.57
C ALA A 94 -9.59 1.59 -0.07
N GLU A 95 -9.14 0.37 -0.33
CA GLU A 95 -7.78 -0.08 0.01
C GLU A 95 -6.71 0.76 -0.69
N CYS A 96 -6.95 1.10 -1.96
CA CYS A 96 -6.00 1.91 -2.72
C CYS A 96 -5.86 3.33 -2.18
N ASN A 97 -6.86 3.82 -1.47
CA ASN A 97 -6.97 5.22 -1.08
C ASN A 97 -6.89 5.46 0.42
N ALA A 98 -6.54 4.43 1.19
CA ALA A 98 -6.38 4.54 2.65
C ALA A 98 -5.38 5.63 3.03
N ASN A 99 -4.35 5.84 2.22
CA ASN A 99 -3.28 6.81 2.46
C ASN A 99 -3.19 7.86 1.33
N ARG A 100 -4.32 8.19 0.72
CA ARG A 100 -4.39 9.17 -0.37
C ARG A 100 -5.56 10.12 -0.17
N ASP A 101 -5.36 11.36 -0.57
CA ASP A 101 -6.42 12.38 -0.57
C ASP A 101 -7.44 12.08 -1.68
N PRO A 102 -8.71 12.45 -1.49
CA PRO A 102 -9.73 12.25 -2.52
C PRO A 102 -9.40 12.88 -3.87
N ALA A 103 -8.63 13.98 -3.88
CA ALA A 103 -8.20 14.64 -5.11
C ALA A 103 -7.18 13.81 -5.91
N ASN A 104 -6.53 12.83 -5.29
CA ASN A 104 -5.47 12.00 -5.88
C ASN A 104 -5.81 10.52 -5.79
N GLU A 105 -7.05 10.18 -5.96
CA GLU A 105 -7.58 8.84 -5.78
C GLU A 105 -7.02 7.88 -6.84
N ALA A 106 -6.55 6.71 -6.39
CA ALA A 106 -6.15 5.61 -7.25
C ALA A 106 -7.36 4.71 -7.54
N ASN A 107 -7.29 3.94 -8.60
CA ASN A 107 -8.33 2.99 -8.98
C ASN A 107 -7.88 1.55 -8.74
N CYS A 108 -8.75 0.75 -8.15
CA CYS A 108 -8.54 -0.70 -8.05
C CYS A 108 -9.02 -1.34 -9.36
N SER A 109 -8.08 -1.69 -10.24
CA SER A 109 -8.37 -2.10 -11.61
C SER A 109 -7.94 -3.53 -11.89
N SER A 110 -8.81 -4.27 -12.58
CA SER A 110 -8.50 -5.58 -13.17
C SER A 110 -7.98 -5.48 -14.60
N SER A 111 -8.01 -4.28 -15.18
CA SER A 111 -7.65 -4.04 -16.58
C SER A 111 -6.19 -3.67 -16.78
N VAL A 112 -5.34 -3.94 -15.81
CA VAL A 112 -3.90 -3.67 -15.89
C VAL A 112 -3.17 -4.89 -16.44
N ASP A 113 -1.99 -4.64 -17.00
CA ASP A 113 -1.12 -5.68 -17.54
C ASP A 113 -0.19 -6.19 -16.42
N PHE A 114 -0.58 -7.28 -15.79
CA PHE A 114 0.26 -7.98 -14.81
C PHE A 114 1.35 -8.75 -15.57
N VAL A 115 2.60 -8.47 -15.28
CA VAL A 115 3.74 -9.12 -15.97
C VAL A 115 3.67 -10.64 -15.85
N GLU A 116 3.27 -11.16 -14.70
CA GLU A 116 3.11 -12.60 -14.48
C GLU A 116 1.67 -13.09 -14.63
N GLY A 117 0.77 -12.25 -15.14
CA GLY A 117 -0.64 -12.57 -15.32
C GLY A 117 -1.50 -12.13 -14.15
N ALA A 118 -2.73 -11.75 -14.46
CA ALA A 118 -3.66 -11.20 -13.46
C ALA A 118 -4.07 -12.22 -12.40
N MET A 119 -4.40 -13.46 -12.81
CA MET A 119 -4.83 -14.53 -11.90
C MET A 119 -5.95 -14.08 -10.95
N GLY A 120 -6.90 -13.30 -11.46
CA GLY A 120 -8.00 -12.76 -10.66
C GLY A 120 -7.66 -11.56 -9.80
N ARG A 121 -6.43 -11.06 -9.88
CA ARG A 121 -5.97 -9.91 -9.07
C ARG A 121 -6.38 -8.58 -9.70
N LYS A 122 -6.43 -7.57 -8.85
CA LYS A 122 -6.55 -6.16 -9.24
C LYS A 122 -5.39 -5.39 -8.65
N ALA A 123 -5.04 -4.28 -9.26
CA ALA A 123 -3.98 -3.41 -8.76
C ALA A 123 -4.44 -1.97 -8.64
N CYS A 124 -3.85 -1.26 -7.69
CA CYS A 124 -4.08 0.16 -7.48
C CYS A 124 -3.32 0.96 -8.55
N VAL A 125 -4.05 1.49 -9.49
CA VAL A 125 -3.49 2.31 -10.58
C VAL A 125 -3.53 3.77 -10.17
N PRO A 126 -2.39 4.47 -10.16
CA PRO A 126 -2.37 5.88 -9.82
C PRO A 126 -3.11 6.72 -10.86
N PRO A 127 -3.64 7.89 -10.46
CA PRO A 127 -4.20 8.82 -11.42
C PRO A 127 -3.12 9.43 -12.30
N SER A 128 -3.49 9.80 -13.52
CA SER A 128 -2.59 10.44 -14.48
C SER A 128 -2.57 11.95 -14.35
#